data_38e374ad8b43f5ef15e7f7a7f3b9b54b
#
_entry.id   38e374ad8b43f5ef15e7f7a7f3b9b54b
#
_cell.length_a   1.000
_cell.length_b   1.000
_cell.length_c   1.000
_cell.angle_alpha   90.00
_cell.angle_beta   90.00
_cell.angle_gamma   90.00
#
_symmetry.space_group_name_H-M   'P 1'
#
loop_
_entity.id
_entity.type
_entity.pdbx_description
1 polymer ?
#
loop_
_entity_poly.entity_id
_entity_poly.type
_entity_poly.pdbx_seq_one_letter_code
_entity_poly.pdbx_strand_id
1 'polypeptide(L)'
;TPIEKRNIGMVFQSYALFPTMSVYENIAFGLKVQKMRKEDIRQKVYAMAEKVDLSEEQLQKKVSQLSGGQQQRVAIARALVTSPEIICLDEPLSNLDAKLRVQLRNELKDLQKRFGITTVYVTHDQEEALTLSDRIAVFNKGVIEQIGHPDEIYNHSATEFVCNFIGDINRLESDFLVK
;
A
#
# COMPACT_ATOMS: atom_id res chain seq x y z
N THR A 1 19.23 14.11 0.35
CA THR A 1 18.39 14.43 1.54
C THR A 1 18.31 13.19 2.42
N PRO A 2 18.62 13.28 3.74
CA PRO A 2 18.44 12.19 4.68
C PRO A 2 16.98 11.68 4.67
N ILE A 3 16.79 10.37 4.89
CA ILE A 3 15.47 9.72 4.72
C ILE A 3 14.40 10.32 5.64
N GLU A 4 14.77 10.67 6.85
CA GLU A 4 13.89 11.28 7.87
C GLU A 4 13.38 12.70 7.48
N LYS A 5 14.01 13.32 6.49
CA LYS A 5 13.65 14.67 5.99
C LYS A 5 12.89 14.64 4.65
N ARG A 6 12.60 13.46 4.12
CA ARG A 6 11.95 13.32 2.81
C ARG A 6 10.42 13.42 2.85
N ASN A 7 9.84 13.45 4.04
CA ASN A 7 8.38 13.49 4.24
C ASN A 7 7.64 12.38 3.50
N ILE A 8 8.18 11.16 3.57
CA ILE A 8 7.62 9.95 2.93
C ILE A 8 7.10 9.01 4.03
N GLY A 9 5.87 8.56 3.90
CA GLY A 9 5.31 7.48 4.73
C GLY A 9 5.66 6.13 4.12
N MET A 10 5.85 5.09 4.96
CA MET A 10 6.10 3.73 4.48
C MET A 10 5.30 2.71 5.27
N VAL A 11 4.70 1.77 4.56
CA VAL A 11 4.05 0.58 5.10
C VAL A 11 4.76 -0.63 4.54
N PHE A 12 5.32 -1.46 5.40
CA PHE A 12 6.04 -2.67 5.05
C PHE A 12 5.09 -3.86 4.93
N GLN A 13 5.49 -4.89 4.23
CA GLN A 13 4.78 -6.16 4.07
C GLN A 13 4.35 -6.78 5.42
N SER A 14 5.21 -6.73 6.43
CA SER A 14 4.93 -7.23 7.79
C SER A 14 4.20 -6.20 8.67
N TYR A 15 3.77 -5.05 8.10
CA TYR A 15 3.25 -3.88 8.80
C TYR A 15 4.24 -3.21 9.76
N ALA A 16 5.28 -3.90 10.23
CA ALA A 16 6.30 -3.44 11.17
C ALA A 16 5.74 -2.64 12.36
N LEU A 17 4.59 -3.09 12.90
CA LEU A 17 3.98 -2.49 14.08
C LEU A 17 4.80 -2.83 15.34
N PHE A 18 4.85 -1.91 16.28
CA PHE A 18 5.52 -2.12 17.57
C PHE A 18 4.63 -2.98 18.48
N PRO A 19 4.99 -4.25 18.73
CA PRO A 19 4.09 -5.22 19.37
C PRO A 19 3.85 -4.92 20.85
N THR A 20 4.77 -4.20 21.50
CA THR A 20 4.67 -3.81 22.92
C THR A 20 3.81 -2.58 23.13
N MET A 21 3.55 -1.81 22.09
CA MET A 21 2.77 -0.57 22.12
C MET A 21 1.29 -0.82 21.83
N SER A 22 0.43 0.04 22.37
CA SER A 22 -0.97 0.10 21.98
C SER A 22 -1.13 0.60 20.52
N VAL A 23 -2.32 0.46 19.97
CA VAL A 23 -2.68 1.04 18.66
C VAL A 23 -2.47 2.55 18.66
N TYR A 24 -2.96 3.23 19.69
CA TYR A 24 -2.75 4.66 19.87
C TYR A 24 -1.26 5.03 19.85
N GLU A 25 -0.43 4.30 20.58
CA GLU A 25 1.01 4.58 20.66
C GLU A 25 1.72 4.32 19.34
N ASN A 26 1.33 3.29 18.59
CA ASN A 26 1.83 3.03 17.24
C ASN A 26 1.54 4.21 16.31
N ILE A 27 0.29 4.69 16.26
CA ILE A 27 -0.09 5.83 15.41
C ILE A 27 0.63 7.10 15.89
N ALA A 28 0.70 7.36 17.19
CA ALA A 28 1.32 8.55 17.78
C ALA A 28 2.86 8.60 17.61
N PHE A 29 3.50 7.48 17.26
CA PHE A 29 4.96 7.35 17.31
C PHE A 29 5.69 8.44 16.50
N GLY A 30 5.34 8.63 15.24
CA GLY A 30 5.96 9.65 14.38
C GLY A 30 5.78 11.07 14.91
N LEU A 31 4.60 11.38 15.46
CA LEU A 31 4.31 12.70 16.04
C LEU A 31 5.12 12.96 17.32
N LYS A 32 5.36 11.90 18.14
CA LYS A 32 6.22 11.98 19.33
C LYS A 32 7.69 12.25 18.92
N VAL A 33 8.17 11.61 17.85
CA VAL A 33 9.53 11.86 17.32
C VAL A 33 9.68 13.29 16.84
N GLN A 34 8.63 13.87 16.24
CA GLN A 34 8.56 15.30 15.86
C GLN A 34 8.43 16.25 17.06
N LYS A 35 8.41 15.73 18.31
CA LYS A 35 8.28 16.52 19.55
C LYS A 35 7.02 17.38 19.60
N MET A 36 5.93 16.92 18.98
CA MET A 36 4.64 17.60 19.00
C MET A 36 4.05 17.62 20.42
N ARG A 37 3.23 18.64 20.74
CA ARG A 37 2.55 18.74 22.04
C ARG A 37 1.55 17.59 22.22
N LYS A 38 1.36 17.12 23.47
CA LYS A 38 0.50 15.96 23.76
C LYS A 38 -0.95 16.13 23.30
N GLU A 39 -1.51 17.32 23.43
CA GLU A 39 -2.87 17.67 22.99
C GLU A 39 -3.01 17.54 21.48
N ASP A 40 -2.05 18.08 20.72
CA ASP A 40 -2.04 18.02 19.26
C ASP A 40 -1.89 16.57 18.77
N ILE A 41 -1.04 15.77 19.45
CA ILE A 41 -0.89 14.34 19.16
C ILE A 41 -2.23 13.63 19.36
N ARG A 42 -2.89 13.85 20.50
CA ARG A 42 -4.18 13.24 20.80
C ARG A 42 -5.20 13.56 19.71
N GLN A 43 -5.38 14.83 19.39
CA GLN A 43 -6.31 15.27 18.37
C GLN A 43 -6.03 14.62 17.01
N LYS A 44 -4.76 14.61 16.56
CA LYS A 44 -4.38 14.02 15.28
C LYS A 44 -4.58 12.49 15.24
N VAL A 45 -4.28 11.79 16.33
CA VAL A 45 -4.45 10.32 16.39
C VAL A 45 -5.92 9.95 16.34
N TYR A 46 -6.81 10.64 17.09
CA TYR A 46 -8.25 10.35 17.03
C TYR A 46 -8.85 10.69 15.66
N ALA A 47 -8.51 11.83 15.08
CA ALA A 47 -8.95 12.22 13.75
C ALA A 47 -8.44 11.24 12.67
N MET A 48 -7.23 10.70 12.82
CA MET A 48 -6.70 9.68 11.90
C MET A 48 -7.40 8.34 12.09
N ALA A 49 -7.65 7.93 13.32
CA ALA A 49 -8.35 6.69 13.64
C ALA A 49 -9.75 6.66 13.01
N GLU A 50 -10.49 7.75 13.09
CA GLU A 50 -11.80 7.91 12.45
C GLU A 50 -11.69 7.74 10.92
N LYS A 51 -10.68 8.35 10.30
CA LYS A 51 -10.47 8.27 8.84
C LYS A 51 -10.14 6.88 8.32
N VAL A 52 -9.56 6.01 9.16
CA VAL A 52 -9.21 4.62 8.81
C VAL A 52 -10.15 3.61 9.48
N ASP A 53 -11.30 4.04 9.96
CA ASP A 53 -12.34 3.21 10.58
C ASP A 53 -11.81 2.36 11.78
N LEU A 54 -11.02 2.97 12.65
CA LEU A 54 -10.59 2.40 13.94
C LEU A 54 -11.37 3.04 15.08
N SER A 55 -12.02 2.22 15.91
CA SER A 55 -12.78 2.70 17.08
C SER A 55 -11.87 3.15 18.22
N GLU A 56 -12.40 3.99 19.13
CA GLU A 56 -11.67 4.41 20.34
C GLU A 56 -11.29 3.22 21.22
N GLU A 57 -12.13 2.19 21.30
CA GLU A 57 -11.82 0.96 22.04
C GLU A 57 -10.59 0.25 21.42
N GLN A 58 -10.51 0.20 20.10
CA GLN A 58 -9.37 -0.40 19.39
C GLN A 58 -8.07 0.37 19.64
N LEU A 59 -8.12 1.70 19.78
CA LEU A 59 -6.93 2.51 20.09
C LEU A 59 -6.23 2.11 21.40
N GLN A 60 -6.98 1.57 22.37
CA GLN A 60 -6.44 1.13 23.66
C GLN A 60 -5.88 -0.30 23.63
N LYS A 61 -6.21 -1.09 22.60
CA LYS A 61 -5.74 -2.48 22.47
C LYS A 61 -4.27 -2.54 22.05
N LYS A 62 -3.63 -3.67 22.37
CA LYS A 62 -2.35 -4.02 21.76
C LYS A 62 -2.57 -4.48 20.32
N VAL A 63 -1.60 -4.25 19.45
CA VAL A 63 -1.70 -4.63 18.04
C VAL A 63 -1.90 -6.14 17.84
N SER A 64 -1.39 -6.97 18.76
CA SER A 64 -1.58 -8.43 18.76
C SER A 64 -3.03 -8.88 18.97
N GLN A 65 -3.90 -8.01 19.45
CA GLN A 65 -5.33 -8.28 19.68
C GLN A 65 -6.20 -7.91 18.47
N LEU A 66 -5.59 -7.42 17.39
CA LEU A 66 -6.26 -6.99 16.18
C LEU A 66 -6.19 -8.05 15.09
N SER A 67 -7.22 -8.10 14.22
CA SER A 67 -7.15 -8.87 12.97
C SER A 67 -6.10 -8.31 12.01
N GLY A 68 -5.68 -9.09 11.00
CA GLY A 68 -4.71 -8.66 10.00
C GLY A 68 -5.11 -7.36 9.29
N GLY A 69 -6.38 -7.24 8.87
CA GLY A 69 -6.89 -6.01 8.25
C GLY A 69 -6.89 -4.80 9.20
N GLN A 70 -7.21 -5.01 10.48
CA GLN A 70 -7.10 -3.95 11.48
C GLN A 70 -5.65 -3.52 11.71
N GLN A 71 -4.70 -4.47 11.76
CA GLN A 71 -3.26 -4.16 11.86
C GLN A 71 -2.78 -3.36 10.66
N GLN A 72 -3.23 -3.70 9.45
CA GLN A 72 -2.93 -2.93 8.24
C GLN A 72 -3.45 -1.49 8.34
N ARG A 73 -4.68 -1.27 8.78
CA ARG A 73 -5.24 0.08 9.00
C ARG A 73 -4.41 0.87 10.03
N VAL A 74 -3.91 0.22 11.08
CA VAL A 74 -2.99 0.86 12.05
C VAL A 74 -1.67 1.27 11.38
N ALA A 75 -1.09 0.41 10.53
CA ALA A 75 0.14 0.73 9.82
C ALA A 75 -0.02 1.90 8.85
N ILE A 76 -1.15 1.93 8.12
CA ILE A 76 -1.51 3.04 7.23
C ILE A 76 -1.71 4.32 8.05
N ALA A 77 -2.47 4.28 9.14
CA ALA A 77 -2.70 5.42 10.03
C ALA A 77 -1.38 5.97 10.58
N ARG A 78 -0.47 5.09 11.02
CA ARG A 78 0.86 5.48 11.49
C ARG A 78 1.69 6.18 10.41
N ALA A 79 1.60 5.71 9.17
CA ALA A 79 2.32 6.32 8.06
C ALA A 79 1.71 7.68 7.66
N LEU A 80 0.38 7.82 7.71
CA LEU A 80 -0.34 9.02 7.25
C LEU A 80 -0.48 10.12 8.29
N VAL A 81 -0.40 9.81 9.60
CA VAL A 81 -0.65 10.78 10.68
C VAL A 81 0.32 11.98 10.67
N THR A 82 1.52 11.78 10.11
CA THR A 82 2.54 12.83 9.93
C THR A 82 2.28 13.69 8.70
N SER A 83 1.21 13.42 7.94
CA SER A 83 0.83 14.11 6.70
C SER A 83 1.95 14.12 5.65
N PRO A 84 2.44 12.93 5.23
CA PRO A 84 3.47 12.84 4.22
C PRO A 84 2.94 13.27 2.84
N GLU A 85 3.86 13.66 1.93
CA GLU A 85 3.53 13.96 0.54
C GLU A 85 3.36 12.69 -0.32
N ILE A 86 4.10 11.64 0.05
CA ILE A 86 4.09 10.35 -0.65
C ILE A 86 3.97 9.24 0.39
N ILE A 87 3.18 8.22 0.08
CA ILE A 87 3.17 6.96 0.82
C ILE A 87 3.68 5.82 -0.05
N CYS A 88 4.60 5.02 0.47
CA CYS A 88 5.08 3.79 -0.15
C CYS A 88 4.45 2.59 0.55
N LEU A 89 3.80 1.72 -0.19
CA LEU A 89 3.18 0.48 0.28
C LEU A 89 3.95 -0.70 -0.33
N ASP A 90 4.64 -1.46 0.50
CA ASP A 90 5.46 -2.58 0.07
C ASP A 90 4.71 -3.89 0.34
N GLU A 91 4.14 -4.48 -0.71
CA GLU A 91 3.32 -5.70 -0.69
C GLU A 91 2.27 -5.75 0.45
N PRO A 92 1.45 -4.71 0.64
CA PRO A 92 0.65 -4.56 1.85
C PRO A 92 -0.47 -5.61 1.99
N LEU A 93 -0.80 -6.37 0.95
CA LEU A 93 -1.85 -7.37 0.94
C LEU A 93 -1.34 -8.82 0.83
N SER A 94 -0.03 -9.04 0.69
CA SER A 94 0.55 -10.35 0.40
C SER A 94 0.31 -11.42 1.48
N ASN A 95 0.19 -11.02 2.75
CA ASN A 95 0.00 -11.91 3.89
C ASN A 95 -1.47 -12.23 4.21
N LEU A 96 -2.40 -11.91 3.30
CA LEU A 96 -3.83 -12.06 3.52
C LEU A 96 -4.42 -13.17 2.65
N ASP A 97 -5.49 -13.80 3.16
CA ASP A 97 -6.29 -14.72 2.35
C ASP A 97 -6.97 -14.01 1.18
N ALA A 98 -7.34 -14.76 0.13
CA ALA A 98 -7.87 -14.22 -1.12
C ALA A 98 -9.13 -13.35 -0.92
N LYS A 99 -10.05 -13.76 -0.03
CA LYS A 99 -11.28 -13.02 0.21
C LYS A 99 -11.02 -11.67 0.89
N LEU A 100 -10.19 -11.69 1.92
CA LEU A 100 -9.81 -10.49 2.67
C LEU A 100 -8.98 -9.55 1.80
N ARG A 101 -8.12 -10.09 0.93
CA ARG A 101 -7.31 -9.32 -0.03
C ARG A 101 -8.19 -8.49 -0.97
N VAL A 102 -9.22 -9.09 -1.58
CA VAL A 102 -10.16 -8.36 -2.46
C VAL A 102 -10.88 -7.24 -1.72
N GLN A 103 -11.34 -7.49 -0.49
CA GLN A 103 -11.99 -6.48 0.33
C GLN A 103 -11.04 -5.31 0.63
N LEU A 104 -9.85 -5.61 1.13
CA LEU A 104 -8.88 -4.59 1.55
C LEU A 104 -8.27 -3.83 0.37
N ARG A 105 -8.20 -4.44 -0.82
CA ARG A 105 -7.84 -3.75 -2.07
C ARG A 105 -8.77 -2.58 -2.34
N ASN A 106 -10.08 -2.79 -2.25
CA ASN A 106 -11.07 -1.73 -2.45
C ASN A 106 -10.95 -0.66 -1.35
N GLU A 107 -10.77 -1.07 -0.10
CA GLU A 107 -10.58 -0.14 1.02
C GLU A 107 -9.32 0.74 0.83
N LEU A 108 -8.22 0.17 0.34
CA LEU A 108 -6.99 0.93 0.04
C LEU A 108 -7.22 1.98 -1.06
N LYS A 109 -7.96 1.62 -2.11
CA LYS A 109 -8.30 2.56 -3.19
C LYS A 109 -9.17 3.71 -2.67
N ASP A 110 -10.12 3.41 -1.81
CA ASP A 110 -10.98 4.42 -1.19
C ASP A 110 -10.18 5.33 -0.22
N LEU A 111 -9.28 4.74 0.56
CA LEU A 111 -8.37 5.51 1.42
C LEU A 111 -7.47 6.43 0.60
N GLN A 112 -6.85 5.94 -0.49
CA GLN A 112 -6.03 6.75 -1.38
C GLN A 112 -6.80 7.98 -1.91
N LYS A 113 -8.03 7.76 -2.39
CA LYS A 113 -8.90 8.85 -2.88
C LYS A 113 -9.27 9.82 -1.75
N ARG A 114 -9.63 9.30 -0.58
CA ARG A 114 -10.03 10.10 0.60
C ARG A 114 -8.90 11.02 1.09
N PHE A 115 -7.66 10.52 1.05
CA PHE A 115 -6.49 11.31 1.48
C PHE A 115 -5.88 12.16 0.36
N GLY A 116 -6.18 11.90 -0.91
CA GLY A 116 -5.61 12.59 -2.07
C GLY A 116 -4.08 12.55 -2.12
N ILE A 117 -3.49 11.45 -1.61
CA ILE A 117 -2.04 11.29 -1.46
C ILE A 117 -1.44 10.53 -2.63
N THR A 118 -0.26 10.95 -3.08
CA THR A 118 0.53 10.19 -4.04
C THR A 118 0.99 8.87 -3.40
N THR A 119 0.60 7.75 -4.03
CA THR A 119 0.89 6.41 -3.53
C THR A 119 1.82 5.67 -4.49
N VAL A 120 2.93 5.15 -3.98
CA VAL A 120 3.78 4.17 -4.66
C VAL A 120 3.44 2.80 -4.09
N TYR A 121 2.89 1.93 -4.92
CA TYR A 121 2.44 0.60 -4.53
C TYR A 121 3.34 -0.45 -5.16
N VAL A 122 4.01 -1.27 -4.36
CA VAL A 122 4.83 -2.39 -4.81
C VAL A 122 4.05 -3.68 -4.61
N THR A 123 3.89 -4.47 -5.66
CA THR A 123 3.22 -5.76 -5.62
C THR A 123 3.76 -6.69 -6.71
N HIS A 124 3.65 -7.98 -6.47
CA HIS A 124 3.83 -9.02 -7.49
C HIS A 124 2.49 -9.56 -8.02
N ASP A 125 1.37 -9.10 -7.45
CA ASP A 125 0.03 -9.46 -7.88
C ASP A 125 -0.43 -8.54 -9.03
N GLN A 126 -0.63 -9.14 -10.19
CA GLN A 126 -1.01 -8.43 -11.42
C GLN A 126 -2.39 -7.77 -11.30
N GLU A 127 -3.32 -8.47 -10.65
CA GLU A 127 -4.69 -7.97 -10.45
C GLU A 127 -4.71 -6.74 -9.54
N GLU A 128 -3.86 -6.71 -8.51
CA GLU A 128 -3.66 -5.52 -7.68
C GLU A 128 -3.10 -4.36 -8.51
N ALA A 129 -2.04 -4.60 -9.28
CA ALA A 129 -1.43 -3.57 -10.12
C ALA A 129 -2.43 -2.99 -11.12
N LEU A 130 -3.17 -3.83 -11.84
CA LEU A 130 -4.13 -3.41 -12.87
C LEU A 130 -5.35 -2.66 -12.30
N THR A 131 -5.78 -3.00 -11.06
CA THR A 131 -7.01 -2.42 -10.49
C THR A 131 -6.77 -1.19 -9.62
N LEU A 132 -5.62 -1.10 -8.94
CA LEU A 132 -5.33 -0.02 -8.00
C LEU A 132 -4.65 1.17 -8.66
N SER A 133 -3.80 0.94 -9.68
CA SER A 133 -2.86 1.95 -10.15
C SER A 133 -3.44 2.83 -11.25
N ASP A 134 -3.03 4.10 -11.27
CA ASP A 134 -3.20 5.00 -12.41
C ASP A 134 -2.11 4.79 -13.46
N ARG A 135 -0.91 4.39 -13.02
CA ARG A 135 0.23 4.02 -13.85
C ARG A 135 0.98 2.83 -13.26
N ILE A 136 1.47 1.95 -14.11
CA ILE A 136 2.24 0.76 -13.74
C ILE A 136 3.64 0.88 -14.32
N ALA A 137 4.67 0.57 -13.51
CA ALA A 137 6.03 0.34 -13.96
C ALA A 137 6.37 -1.13 -13.78
N VAL A 138 6.62 -1.84 -14.87
CA VAL A 138 7.02 -3.25 -14.85
C VAL A 138 8.54 -3.35 -14.76
N PHE A 139 9.02 -4.01 -13.71
CA PHE A 139 10.45 -4.20 -13.45
C PHE A 139 10.91 -5.60 -13.81
N ASN A 140 12.06 -5.69 -14.46
CA ASN A 140 12.75 -6.95 -14.73
C ASN A 140 14.24 -6.78 -14.42
N LYS A 141 14.77 -7.59 -13.49
CA LYS A 141 16.20 -7.60 -13.11
C LYS A 141 16.78 -6.19 -12.83
N GLY A 142 16.00 -5.33 -12.16
CA GLY A 142 16.41 -3.99 -11.79
C GLY A 142 16.27 -2.92 -12.89
N VAL A 143 15.71 -3.29 -14.05
CA VAL A 143 15.43 -2.38 -15.17
C VAL A 143 13.93 -2.23 -15.34
N ILE A 144 13.48 -1.03 -15.70
CA ILE A 144 12.08 -0.79 -16.06
C ILE A 144 11.89 -1.20 -17.52
N GLU A 145 11.07 -2.23 -17.76
CA GLU A 145 10.70 -2.72 -19.09
C GLU A 145 9.65 -1.85 -19.77
N GLN A 146 8.66 -1.41 -18.99
CA GLN A 146 7.58 -0.57 -19.49
C GLN A 146 6.96 0.25 -18.38
N ILE A 147 6.52 1.47 -18.72
CA ILE A 147 5.68 2.32 -17.86
C ILE A 147 4.48 2.77 -18.69
N GLY A 148 3.26 2.55 -18.18
CA GLY A 148 2.05 2.97 -18.87
C GLY A 148 0.81 2.93 -17.99
N HIS A 149 -0.35 3.26 -18.56
CA HIS A 149 -1.65 3.00 -17.94
C HIS A 149 -1.93 1.50 -17.92
N PRO A 150 -2.78 0.99 -16.99
CA PRO A 150 -3.14 -0.43 -16.93
C PRO A 150 -3.57 -1.01 -18.28
N ASP A 151 -4.43 -0.32 -19.01
CA ASP A 151 -4.90 -0.75 -20.33
C ASP A 151 -3.77 -0.84 -21.38
N GLU A 152 -2.80 0.07 -21.31
CA GLU A 152 -1.64 0.09 -22.19
C GLU A 152 -0.70 -1.09 -21.87
N ILE A 153 -0.44 -1.32 -20.59
CA ILE A 153 0.40 -2.44 -20.13
C ILE A 153 -0.22 -3.79 -20.53
N TYR A 154 -1.55 -3.91 -20.38
CA TYR A 154 -2.28 -5.14 -20.67
C TYR A 154 -2.43 -5.41 -22.18
N ASN A 155 -2.86 -4.40 -22.97
CA ASN A 155 -3.19 -4.57 -24.39
C ASN A 155 -2.04 -4.29 -25.35
N HIS A 156 -1.01 -3.55 -24.89
CA HIS A 156 0.12 -3.10 -25.72
C HIS A 156 1.46 -3.32 -24.98
N SER A 157 1.69 -4.59 -24.58
CA SER A 157 2.93 -4.97 -23.90
C SER A 157 4.15 -4.71 -24.79
N ALA A 158 5.12 -3.93 -24.33
CA ALA A 158 6.29 -3.51 -25.09
C ALA A 158 7.30 -4.64 -25.32
N THR A 159 7.35 -5.62 -24.42
CA THR A 159 8.26 -6.77 -24.50
C THR A 159 7.53 -8.07 -24.22
N GLU A 160 8.11 -9.18 -24.70
CA GLU A 160 7.63 -10.51 -24.37
C GLU A 160 7.58 -10.76 -22.87
N PHE A 161 8.53 -10.21 -22.12
CA PHE A 161 8.55 -10.30 -20.66
C PHE A 161 7.31 -9.67 -20.04
N VAL A 162 6.95 -8.44 -20.44
CA VAL A 162 5.76 -7.75 -19.95
C VAL A 162 4.50 -8.52 -20.28
N CYS A 163 4.39 -9.03 -21.51
CA CYS A 163 3.25 -9.82 -21.96
C CYS A 163 3.06 -11.09 -21.11
N ASN A 164 4.13 -11.87 -20.90
CA ASN A 164 4.12 -13.07 -20.07
C ASN A 164 3.89 -12.77 -18.58
N PHE A 165 4.30 -11.58 -18.13
CA PHE A 165 4.17 -11.20 -16.71
C PHE A 165 2.75 -10.75 -16.36
N ILE A 166 2.03 -10.11 -17.30
CA ILE A 166 0.72 -9.49 -17.04
C ILE A 166 -0.45 -10.43 -17.26
N GLY A 167 -0.30 -11.53 -18.00
CA GLY A 167 -1.40 -12.43 -18.29
C GLY A 167 -0.98 -13.78 -18.82
N ASP A 168 -1.95 -14.69 -18.84
CA ASP A 168 -1.80 -15.99 -19.51
C ASP A 168 -1.85 -15.77 -21.02
N ILE A 169 -0.75 -16.03 -21.70
CA ILE A 169 -0.67 -15.88 -23.14
C ILE A 169 -0.52 -17.24 -23.85
N ASN A 170 -1.14 -17.35 -25.01
CA ASN A 170 -0.88 -18.44 -25.95
C ASN A 170 0.18 -17.99 -26.96
N ARG A 171 1.29 -18.70 -26.98
CA ARG A 171 2.36 -18.49 -27.97
C ARG A 171 2.06 -19.29 -29.21
N LEU A 172 1.84 -18.62 -30.33
CA LEU A 172 1.72 -19.27 -31.64
C LEU A 172 3.04 -19.07 -32.39
N GLU A 173 3.68 -20.18 -32.78
CA GLU A 173 4.85 -20.11 -33.64
C GLU A 173 4.45 -19.72 -35.04
N SER A 174 5.37 -19.09 -35.79
CA SER A 174 5.10 -18.61 -37.18
C SER A 174 4.54 -19.68 -38.11
N ASP A 175 4.94 -20.94 -37.91
CA ASP A 175 4.48 -22.08 -38.72
C ASP A 175 3.01 -22.45 -38.50
N PHE A 176 2.40 -21.96 -37.41
CA PHE A 176 0.97 -22.18 -37.12
C PHE A 176 0.06 -21.28 -37.95
N LEU A 177 0.55 -20.11 -38.39
CA LEU A 177 -0.22 -19.12 -39.14
C LEU A 177 -0.19 -19.34 -40.66
N VAL A 178 0.57 -20.31 -41.15
CA VAL A 178 0.77 -20.60 -42.58
C VAL A 178 -0.08 -21.79 -43.07
N LYS A 179 -1.02 -22.27 -42.32
CA LYS A 179 -2.03 -23.26 -42.72
C LYS A 179 -3.38 -22.55 -42.75
#